data_19e6f4aae6ca1ba188274e50be730685
#
_entry.id   19e6f4aae6ca1ba188274e50be730685
#
_cell.length_a   1.000
_cell.length_b   1.000
_cell.length_c   1.000
_cell.angle_alpha   90.00
_cell.angle_beta   90.00
_cell.angle_gamma   90.00
#
_symmetry.space_group_name_H-M   'P 1'
#
loop_
_entity.id
_entity.type
_entity.pdbx_description
1 polymer ?
#
loop_
_entity_poly.entity_id
_entity_poly.type
_entity_poly.pdbx_seq_one_letter_code
_entity_poly.pdbx_strand_id
1 'polypeptide(L)'
;MTAASLAEAAPDARRGSLAGAPRRRKPTRSERRLAAGLKRRDPASLHQLYDEYGGTTYGVLVGILRDHHTAQDVQQQVFLEAWQRARTFDPARASLLTWLLTIARSRAIDQLRKRVPEPQDPSGGLGTEQQADPESEVDRLVDAHQVAHVLSRLPGEEAEILRMRFYDDLSQREIADRTGIPLGTVKMRMAQALERLRTQLDREEVLA
;
A
#
# COMPACT_ATOMS: atom_id res chain seq x y z
N MET A 1 69.76 26.03 -8.65
CA MET A 1 68.59 26.89 -8.93
C MET A 1 67.38 26.00 -8.81
N THR A 2 66.57 26.29 -7.86
CA THR A 2 65.63 25.46 -7.10
C THR A 2 64.28 25.41 -7.81
N ALA A 3 63.79 24.23 -8.09
CA ALA A 3 62.39 24.06 -8.52
C ALA A 3 61.61 23.54 -7.32
N ALA A 4 60.66 24.36 -6.86
CA ALA A 4 59.78 24.06 -5.74
C ALA A 4 58.65 23.11 -6.21
N SER A 5 58.53 22.01 -5.48
CA SER A 5 57.43 21.03 -5.58
C SER A 5 56.17 21.59 -4.94
N LEU A 6 55.10 21.79 -5.68
CA LEU A 6 53.78 22.04 -5.18
C LEU A 6 53.10 20.67 -4.97
N ALA A 7 53.02 20.26 -3.72
CA ALA A 7 52.18 19.12 -3.30
C ALA A 7 50.73 19.60 -3.22
N GLU A 8 49.92 19.14 -4.18
CA GLU A 8 48.47 19.34 -4.23
C GLU A 8 47.79 18.38 -3.26
N ALA A 9 47.22 18.94 -2.20
CA ALA A 9 46.48 18.19 -1.21
C ALA A 9 45.09 17.78 -1.79
N ALA A 10 44.89 16.49 -1.97
CA ALA A 10 43.59 15.93 -2.29
C ALA A 10 42.62 16.10 -1.11
N PRO A 11 41.35 16.53 -1.35
CA PRO A 11 40.37 16.59 -0.28
C PRO A 11 39.93 15.19 0.15
N ASP A 12 40.08 14.95 1.43
CA ASP A 12 39.59 13.78 2.18
C ASP A 12 38.10 13.54 1.91
N ALA A 13 37.81 12.57 1.07
CA ALA A 13 36.46 12.08 0.82
C ALA A 13 35.97 11.32 2.06
N ARG A 14 35.45 12.05 3.04
CA ARG A 14 34.73 11.47 4.16
C ARG A 14 33.56 10.64 3.60
N ARG A 15 33.76 9.35 3.53
CA ARG A 15 32.73 8.36 3.29
C ARG A 15 31.68 8.47 4.39
N GLY A 16 30.63 9.25 4.15
CA GLY A 16 29.44 9.24 4.95
C GLY A 16 28.83 7.84 4.92
N SER A 17 29.00 7.12 6.01
CA SER A 17 28.35 5.83 6.25
C SER A 17 26.84 6.04 6.33
N LEU A 18 26.15 6.01 5.18
CA LEU A 18 24.69 6.03 5.05
C LEU A 18 24.15 4.60 5.04
N ALA A 19 24.50 3.80 6.00
CA ALA A 19 23.88 2.50 6.21
C ALA A 19 23.27 2.44 7.59
N GLY A 20 22.29 3.29 7.86
CA GLY A 20 21.32 3.03 8.89
C GLY A 20 20.47 1.85 8.45
N ALA A 21 20.74 0.64 8.97
CA ALA A 21 19.87 -0.50 8.79
C ALA A 21 18.44 -0.07 9.18
N PRO A 22 17.39 -0.44 8.40
CA PRO A 22 16.03 -0.03 8.70
C PRO A 22 15.71 -0.48 10.13
N ARG A 23 15.37 0.49 11.00
CA ARG A 23 15.00 0.20 12.39
C ARG A 23 13.86 -0.80 12.36
N ARG A 24 14.06 -1.99 12.94
CA ARG A 24 13.03 -3.01 13.04
C ARG A 24 11.84 -2.43 13.78
N ARG A 25 10.69 -2.49 13.15
CA ARG A 25 9.40 -2.07 13.70
C ARG A 25 9.11 -2.88 14.97
N LYS A 26 8.55 -2.24 16.01
CA LYS A 26 8.01 -2.94 17.17
C LYS A 26 6.51 -3.16 16.95
N PRO A 27 6.06 -4.39 16.62
CA PRO A 27 4.63 -4.68 16.41
C PRO A 27 3.88 -4.56 17.74
N THR A 28 2.61 -4.12 17.71
CA THR A 28 1.74 -4.08 18.87
C THR A 28 1.43 -5.48 19.40
N ARG A 29 0.88 -5.57 20.62
CA ARG A 29 0.47 -6.85 21.21
C ARG A 29 -0.69 -7.46 20.41
N SER A 30 -1.67 -6.66 20.00
CA SER A 30 -2.80 -7.07 19.17
C SER A 30 -2.31 -7.64 17.85
N GLU A 31 -1.51 -6.89 17.10
CA GLU A 31 -0.97 -7.32 15.81
C GLU A 31 -0.16 -8.63 15.91
N ARG A 32 0.64 -8.79 16.97
CA ARG A 32 1.36 -10.06 17.20
C ARG A 32 0.40 -11.22 17.42
N ARG A 33 -0.68 -11.00 18.20
CA ARG A 33 -1.70 -12.01 18.46
C ARG A 33 -2.42 -12.41 17.18
N LEU A 34 -2.88 -11.42 16.41
CA LEU A 34 -3.56 -11.63 15.14
C LEU A 34 -2.66 -12.37 14.13
N ALA A 35 -1.41 -11.91 13.94
CA ALA A 35 -0.44 -12.59 13.09
C ALA A 35 -0.16 -14.04 13.53
N ALA A 36 -0.09 -14.29 14.83
CA ALA A 36 0.11 -15.66 15.36
C ALA A 36 -1.12 -16.55 15.09
N GLY A 37 -2.34 -16.01 15.21
CA GLY A 37 -3.57 -16.73 14.89
C GLY A 37 -3.66 -17.08 13.40
N LEU A 38 -3.38 -16.12 12.52
CA LEU A 38 -3.32 -16.35 11.07
C LEU A 38 -2.31 -17.46 10.70
N LYS A 39 -1.13 -17.45 11.33
CA LYS A 39 -0.11 -18.50 11.11
C LYS A 39 -0.58 -19.90 11.53
N ARG A 40 -1.41 -19.99 12.57
CA ARG A 40 -2.02 -21.24 13.04
C ARG A 40 -3.27 -21.66 12.26
N ARG A 41 -3.67 -20.86 11.27
CA ARG A 41 -4.90 -21.09 10.51
C ARG A 41 -6.16 -21.03 11.38
N ASP A 42 -6.18 -20.12 12.35
CA ASP A 42 -7.34 -19.86 13.19
C ASP A 42 -8.38 -19.01 12.42
N PRO A 43 -9.59 -19.55 12.13
CA PRO A 43 -10.60 -18.82 11.34
C PRO A 43 -11.05 -17.50 12.01
N ALA A 44 -11.07 -17.43 13.34
CA ALA A 44 -11.42 -16.22 14.06
C ALA A 44 -10.42 -15.08 13.78
N SER A 45 -9.14 -15.44 13.58
CA SER A 45 -8.12 -14.46 13.21
C SER A 45 -8.27 -13.95 11.77
N LEU A 46 -8.80 -14.77 10.85
CA LEU A 46 -9.14 -14.30 9.50
C LEU A 46 -10.32 -13.33 9.55
N HIS A 47 -11.35 -13.65 10.34
CA HIS A 47 -12.51 -12.78 10.55
C HIS A 47 -12.05 -11.42 11.10
N GLN A 48 -11.26 -11.44 12.16
CA GLN A 48 -10.72 -10.23 12.75
C GLN A 48 -9.87 -9.42 11.74
N LEU A 49 -9.08 -10.07 10.89
CA LEU A 49 -8.31 -9.39 9.84
C LEU A 49 -9.24 -8.69 8.84
N TYR A 50 -10.34 -9.36 8.48
CA TYR A 50 -11.32 -8.78 7.57
C TYR A 50 -12.06 -7.61 8.21
N ASP A 51 -12.53 -7.74 9.44
CA ASP A 51 -13.25 -6.68 10.17
C ASP A 51 -12.37 -5.44 10.35
N GLU A 52 -11.09 -5.63 10.70
CA GLU A 52 -10.17 -4.52 10.98
C GLU A 52 -9.68 -3.81 9.70
N TYR A 53 -9.44 -4.54 8.61
CA TYR A 53 -8.78 -3.99 7.41
C TYR A 53 -9.60 -4.10 6.12
N GLY A 54 -10.79 -4.71 6.16
CA GLY A 54 -11.62 -4.95 4.98
C GLY A 54 -12.02 -3.68 4.27
N GLY A 55 -12.56 -2.70 4.99
CA GLY A 55 -12.98 -1.42 4.43
C GLY A 55 -11.83 -0.67 3.76
N THR A 56 -10.67 -0.56 4.46
CA THR A 56 -9.48 0.10 3.90
C THR A 56 -8.95 -0.62 2.67
N THR A 57 -8.93 -1.96 2.68
CA THR A 57 -8.47 -2.77 1.54
C THR A 57 -9.39 -2.60 0.34
N TYR A 58 -10.71 -2.64 0.57
CA TYR A 58 -11.72 -2.46 -0.46
C TYR A 58 -11.62 -1.09 -1.12
N GLY A 59 -11.54 -0.03 -0.32
CA GLY A 59 -11.43 1.32 -0.83
C GLY A 59 -10.19 1.54 -1.70
N VAL A 60 -9.04 0.94 -1.34
CA VAL A 60 -7.84 0.96 -2.20
C VAL A 60 -8.08 0.22 -3.51
N LEU A 61 -8.76 -0.94 -3.46
CA LEU A 61 -9.08 -1.73 -4.66
C LEU A 61 -10.04 -0.98 -5.58
N VAL A 62 -11.09 -0.37 -5.05
CA VAL A 62 -12.02 0.48 -5.84
C VAL A 62 -11.28 1.64 -6.49
N GLY A 63 -10.40 2.31 -5.75
CA GLY A 63 -9.61 3.42 -6.28
C GLY A 63 -8.70 3.02 -7.45
N ILE A 64 -8.15 1.80 -7.44
CA ILE A 64 -7.28 1.27 -8.51
C ILE A 64 -8.11 0.74 -9.67
N LEU A 65 -9.10 -0.10 -9.40
CA LEU A 65 -9.85 -0.87 -10.41
C LEU A 65 -10.99 -0.07 -11.03
N ARG A 66 -11.52 0.92 -10.29
CA ARG A 66 -12.66 1.77 -10.68
C ARG A 66 -13.92 0.98 -11.07
N ASP A 67 -14.06 -0.19 -10.46
CA ASP A 67 -15.16 -1.12 -10.68
C ASP A 67 -15.39 -1.92 -9.39
N HIS A 68 -16.58 -1.76 -8.81
CA HIS A 68 -16.95 -2.31 -7.51
C HIS A 68 -17.03 -3.83 -7.50
N HIS A 69 -17.62 -4.43 -8.53
CA HIS A 69 -17.71 -5.90 -8.63
C HIS A 69 -16.32 -6.53 -8.69
N THR A 70 -15.47 -6.02 -9.55
CA THR A 70 -14.09 -6.50 -9.64
C THR A 70 -13.31 -6.24 -8.35
N ALA A 71 -13.57 -5.11 -7.67
CA ALA A 71 -12.92 -4.82 -6.40
C ALA A 71 -13.32 -5.81 -5.30
N GLN A 72 -14.60 -6.23 -5.24
CA GLN A 72 -15.07 -7.26 -4.32
C GLN A 72 -14.42 -8.61 -4.60
N ASP A 73 -14.39 -9.04 -5.86
CA ASP A 73 -13.76 -10.30 -6.26
C ASP A 73 -12.26 -10.32 -5.92
N VAL A 74 -11.57 -9.22 -6.22
CA VAL A 74 -10.14 -9.09 -5.90
C VAL A 74 -9.92 -9.02 -4.40
N GLN A 75 -10.82 -8.37 -3.64
CA GLN A 75 -10.73 -8.35 -2.18
C GLN A 75 -10.79 -9.75 -1.59
N GLN A 76 -11.73 -10.59 -2.02
CA GLN A 76 -11.81 -11.98 -1.59
C GLN A 76 -10.49 -12.72 -1.87
N GLN A 77 -9.92 -12.53 -3.07
CA GLN A 77 -8.64 -13.13 -3.44
C GLN A 77 -7.49 -12.64 -2.54
N VAL A 78 -7.48 -11.36 -2.19
CA VAL A 78 -6.47 -10.76 -1.30
C VAL A 78 -6.51 -11.39 0.09
N PHE A 79 -7.69 -11.53 0.69
CA PHE A 79 -7.82 -12.13 2.03
C PHE A 79 -7.51 -13.63 2.02
N LEU A 80 -7.91 -14.34 0.94
CA LEU A 80 -7.54 -15.74 0.76
C LEU A 80 -6.02 -15.91 0.61
N GLU A 81 -5.36 -15.06 -0.17
CA GLU A 81 -3.91 -15.07 -0.31
C GLU A 81 -3.21 -14.71 1.00
N ALA A 82 -3.68 -13.70 1.70
CA ALA A 82 -3.17 -13.34 3.02
C ALA A 82 -3.27 -14.53 3.99
N TRP A 83 -4.41 -15.22 3.99
CA TRP A 83 -4.57 -16.44 4.75
C TRP A 83 -3.57 -17.52 4.34
N GLN A 84 -3.44 -17.79 3.06
CA GLN A 84 -2.51 -18.82 2.55
C GLN A 84 -1.05 -18.48 2.86
N ARG A 85 -0.67 -17.22 2.78
CA ARG A 85 0.70 -16.73 2.97
C ARG A 85 1.01 -16.24 4.38
N ALA A 86 0.11 -16.40 5.34
CA ALA A 86 0.27 -15.90 6.70
C ALA A 86 1.59 -16.32 7.37
N ARG A 87 2.11 -17.51 7.03
CA ARG A 87 3.38 -18.01 7.57
C ARG A 87 4.59 -17.19 7.11
N THR A 88 4.51 -16.51 5.96
CA THR A 88 5.60 -15.68 5.42
C THR A 88 5.59 -14.25 5.97
N PHE A 89 4.50 -13.86 6.66
CA PHE A 89 4.41 -12.54 7.26
C PHE A 89 5.37 -12.38 8.44
N ASP A 90 6.18 -11.32 8.39
CA ASP A 90 7.10 -10.93 9.48
C ASP A 90 6.67 -9.57 10.06
N PRO A 91 6.07 -9.54 11.27
CA PRO A 91 5.60 -8.31 11.89
C PRO A 91 6.74 -7.34 12.30
N ALA A 92 8.00 -7.78 12.28
CA ALA A 92 9.14 -6.91 12.50
C ALA A 92 9.53 -6.12 11.23
N ARG A 93 9.07 -6.55 10.07
CA ARG A 93 9.38 -5.91 8.77
C ARG A 93 8.29 -4.97 8.29
N ALA A 94 7.02 -5.33 8.49
CA ALA A 94 5.88 -4.54 8.04
C ALA A 94 4.69 -4.69 9.00
N SER A 95 3.74 -3.75 8.98
CA SER A 95 2.43 -3.92 9.62
C SER A 95 1.55 -4.87 8.81
N LEU A 96 0.53 -5.46 9.45
CA LEU A 96 -0.47 -6.27 8.76
C LEU A 96 -1.14 -5.47 7.65
N LEU A 97 -1.51 -4.21 7.92
CA LEU A 97 -2.08 -3.32 6.91
C LEU A 97 -1.14 -3.13 5.72
N THR A 98 0.13 -2.77 5.96
CA THR A 98 1.11 -2.58 4.88
C THR A 98 1.28 -3.83 4.02
N TRP A 99 1.35 -4.98 4.68
CA TRP A 99 1.50 -6.26 3.99
C TRP A 99 0.24 -6.62 3.17
N LEU A 100 -0.95 -6.41 3.74
CA LEU A 100 -2.22 -6.67 3.06
C LEU A 100 -2.41 -5.75 1.85
N LEU A 101 -2.15 -4.44 2.00
CA LEU A 101 -2.23 -3.48 0.90
C LEU A 101 -1.20 -3.77 -0.22
N THR A 102 -0.06 -4.36 0.12
CA THR A 102 0.91 -4.82 -0.90
C THR A 102 0.34 -5.96 -1.73
N ILE A 103 -0.36 -6.91 -1.10
CA ILE A 103 -1.07 -8.00 -1.80
C ILE A 103 -2.20 -7.42 -2.64
N ALA A 104 -3.03 -6.55 -2.06
CA ALA A 104 -4.16 -5.92 -2.74
C ALA A 104 -3.74 -5.19 -4.01
N ARG A 105 -2.70 -4.35 -3.90
CA ARG A 105 -2.16 -3.64 -5.05
C ARG A 105 -1.66 -4.60 -6.14
N SER A 106 -0.90 -5.63 -5.78
CA SER A 106 -0.40 -6.62 -6.75
C SER A 106 -1.55 -7.29 -7.49
N ARG A 107 -2.60 -7.71 -6.79
CA ARG A 107 -3.78 -8.33 -7.39
C ARG A 107 -4.57 -7.37 -8.28
N ALA A 108 -4.72 -6.12 -7.86
CA ALA A 108 -5.39 -5.12 -8.67
C ALA A 108 -4.65 -4.87 -10.00
N ILE A 109 -3.32 -4.74 -9.97
CA ILE A 109 -2.51 -4.59 -11.19
C ILE A 109 -2.60 -5.82 -12.08
N ASP A 110 -2.51 -7.02 -11.50
CA ASP A 110 -2.66 -8.27 -12.27
C ASP A 110 -4.04 -8.32 -12.94
N GLN A 111 -5.08 -7.84 -12.27
CA GLN A 111 -6.43 -7.77 -12.84
C GLN A 111 -6.55 -6.74 -13.97
N LEU A 112 -5.94 -5.57 -13.82
CA LEU A 112 -5.90 -4.55 -14.88
C LEU A 112 -5.17 -5.07 -16.12
N ARG A 113 -4.04 -5.76 -15.94
CA ARG A 113 -3.28 -6.37 -17.05
C ARG A 113 -4.09 -7.42 -17.82
N LYS A 114 -4.94 -8.20 -17.13
CA LYS A 114 -5.83 -9.17 -17.79
C LYS A 114 -6.96 -8.51 -18.60
N ARG A 115 -7.34 -7.27 -18.25
CA ARG A 115 -8.37 -6.51 -18.96
C ARG A 115 -7.86 -5.79 -20.21
N VAL A 116 -6.54 -5.58 -20.34
CA VAL A 116 -5.93 -5.08 -21.59
C VAL A 116 -5.79 -6.28 -22.52
N PRO A 117 -6.60 -6.41 -23.59
CA PRO A 117 -6.38 -7.44 -24.59
C PRO A 117 -4.98 -7.24 -25.17
N GLU A 118 -4.23 -8.32 -25.42
CA GLU A 118 -3.14 -8.25 -26.38
C GLU A 118 -3.70 -7.59 -27.67
N PRO A 119 -2.93 -6.74 -28.37
CA PRO A 119 -3.42 -6.05 -29.55
C PRO A 119 -3.87 -7.09 -30.59
N GLN A 120 -5.15 -7.43 -30.56
CA GLN A 120 -5.84 -8.09 -31.64
C GLN A 120 -6.38 -7.02 -32.56
N ASP A 121 -6.28 -7.25 -33.86
CA ASP A 121 -6.70 -6.43 -34.99
C ASP A 121 -7.93 -5.56 -34.73
N PRO A 122 -7.99 -4.33 -35.29
CA PRO A 122 -9.09 -3.38 -35.07
C PRO A 122 -10.32 -3.77 -35.87
N SER A 123 -11.02 -4.82 -35.44
CA SER A 123 -12.36 -5.12 -35.98
C SER A 123 -13.23 -5.81 -34.92
N GLY A 124 -14.04 -5.01 -34.25
CA GLY A 124 -15.28 -5.47 -33.61
C GLY A 124 -15.28 -5.51 -32.10
N GLY A 125 -16.12 -4.66 -31.51
CA GLY A 125 -16.59 -4.83 -30.15
C GLY A 125 -16.93 -3.51 -29.45
N LEU A 126 -18.11 -3.01 -29.73
CA LEU A 126 -18.79 -1.99 -28.93
C LEU A 126 -18.73 -2.39 -27.45
N GLY A 127 -18.06 -1.57 -26.61
CA GLY A 127 -18.09 -1.72 -25.18
C GLY A 127 -19.52 -1.64 -24.68
N THR A 128 -19.98 -2.69 -24.02
CA THR A 128 -21.22 -2.67 -23.25
C THR A 128 -21.03 -1.67 -22.12
N GLU A 129 -21.68 -0.51 -22.23
CA GLU A 129 -21.99 0.35 -21.09
C GLU A 129 -22.80 -0.49 -20.10
N GLN A 130 -22.18 -0.97 -19.04
CA GLN A 130 -22.88 -1.57 -17.94
C GLN A 130 -23.68 -0.46 -17.24
N GLN A 131 -24.99 -0.52 -17.38
CA GLN A 131 -25.94 0.28 -16.62
C GLN A 131 -25.61 0.13 -15.14
N ALA A 132 -25.26 1.25 -14.51
CA ALA A 132 -24.99 1.31 -13.09
C ALA A 132 -26.30 1.08 -12.33
N ASP A 133 -26.31 0.05 -11.47
CA ASP A 133 -27.40 -0.25 -10.57
C ASP A 133 -27.49 0.87 -9.51
N PRO A 134 -28.66 1.51 -9.25
CA PRO A 134 -28.80 2.61 -8.29
C PRO A 134 -28.38 2.25 -6.86
N GLU A 135 -28.55 1.00 -6.42
CA GLU A 135 -28.04 0.54 -5.12
C GLU A 135 -26.50 0.56 -5.05
N SER A 136 -25.83 0.31 -6.16
CA SER A 136 -24.37 0.38 -6.28
C SER A 136 -23.82 1.82 -6.15
N GLU A 137 -24.65 2.84 -6.37
CA GLU A 137 -24.22 4.24 -6.33
C GLU A 137 -24.14 4.78 -4.89
N VAL A 138 -25.02 4.31 -4.01
CA VAL A 138 -25.00 4.64 -2.56
C VAL A 138 -23.79 3.95 -1.91
N ASP A 139 -23.52 2.69 -2.20
CA ASP A 139 -22.34 1.97 -1.73
C ASP A 139 -21.03 2.61 -2.25
N ARG A 140 -21.02 3.08 -3.50
CA ARG A 140 -19.89 3.84 -4.08
C ARG A 140 -19.58 5.12 -3.32
N LEU A 141 -20.61 5.86 -2.92
CA LEU A 141 -20.45 7.10 -2.16
C LEU A 141 -19.94 6.84 -0.75
N VAL A 142 -20.43 5.79 -0.08
CA VAL A 142 -20.00 5.41 1.27
C VAL A 142 -18.54 4.95 1.25
N ASP A 143 -18.14 4.10 0.29
CA ASP A 143 -16.79 3.57 0.22
C ASP A 143 -15.75 4.62 -0.20
N ALA A 144 -16.08 5.47 -1.19
CA ALA A 144 -15.23 6.60 -1.56
C ALA A 144 -15.08 7.60 -0.41
N HIS A 145 -16.14 7.81 0.40
CA HIS A 145 -16.09 8.64 1.59
C HIS A 145 -15.21 8.04 2.68
N GLN A 146 -15.26 6.72 2.92
CA GLN A 146 -14.44 6.07 3.94
C GLN A 146 -12.95 6.19 3.60
N VAL A 147 -12.54 5.95 2.36
CA VAL A 147 -11.15 6.09 1.93
C VAL A 147 -10.71 7.54 1.94
N ALA A 148 -11.52 8.45 1.39
CA ALA A 148 -11.24 9.89 1.43
C ALA A 148 -11.15 10.38 2.88
N HIS A 149 -12.02 9.89 3.77
CA HIS A 149 -12.01 10.21 5.19
C HIS A 149 -10.74 9.71 5.88
N VAL A 150 -10.33 8.48 5.62
CA VAL A 150 -9.10 7.91 6.19
C VAL A 150 -7.85 8.64 5.67
N LEU A 151 -7.81 8.96 4.37
CA LEU A 151 -6.70 9.72 3.79
C LEU A 151 -6.69 11.19 4.22
N SER A 152 -7.86 11.83 4.44
CA SER A 152 -7.95 13.22 4.88
C SER A 152 -7.39 13.47 6.29
N ARG A 153 -7.25 12.42 7.08
CA ARG A 153 -6.65 12.46 8.43
C ARG A 153 -5.12 12.40 8.42
N LEU A 154 -4.52 12.15 7.26
CA LEU A 154 -3.08 12.15 7.11
C LEU A 154 -2.57 13.56 6.77
N PRO A 155 -1.32 13.91 7.16
CA PRO A 155 -0.64 15.06 6.61
C PRO A 155 -0.66 15.02 5.07
N GLY A 156 -0.91 16.15 4.41
CA GLY A 156 -1.10 16.20 2.96
C GLY A 156 0.02 15.55 2.15
N GLU A 157 1.27 15.71 2.58
CA GLU A 157 2.44 15.09 1.94
C GLU A 157 2.44 13.55 2.06
N GLU A 158 1.96 13.01 3.16
CA GLU A 158 1.83 11.57 3.39
C GLU A 158 0.68 10.99 2.57
N ALA A 159 -0.48 11.67 2.57
CA ALA A 159 -1.64 11.30 1.76
C ALA A 159 -1.30 11.27 0.27
N GLU A 160 -0.57 12.27 -0.22
CA GLU A 160 -0.17 12.38 -1.62
C GLU A 160 0.80 11.24 -2.04
N ILE A 161 1.75 10.88 -1.19
CA ILE A 161 2.65 9.75 -1.44
C ILE A 161 1.88 8.42 -1.50
N LEU A 162 0.90 8.22 -0.60
CA LEU A 162 0.04 7.04 -0.64
C LEU A 162 -0.83 7.04 -1.89
N ARG A 163 -1.41 8.20 -2.27
CA ARG A 163 -2.19 8.33 -3.51
C ARG A 163 -1.34 7.92 -4.73
N MET A 164 -0.17 8.52 -4.88
CA MET A 164 0.75 8.18 -5.99
C MET A 164 1.13 6.71 -5.99
N ARG A 165 1.32 6.09 -4.82
CA ARG A 165 1.70 4.69 -4.71
C ARG A 165 0.57 3.73 -5.04
N PHE A 166 -0.65 3.97 -4.52
CA PHE A 166 -1.74 3.02 -4.57
C PHE A 166 -2.75 3.30 -5.69
N TYR A 167 -2.91 4.56 -6.12
CA TYR A 167 -3.87 4.94 -7.17
C TYR A 167 -3.18 5.26 -8.51
N ASP A 168 -2.03 5.94 -8.49
CA ASP A 168 -1.31 6.30 -9.73
C ASP A 168 -0.31 5.21 -10.17
N ASP A 169 -0.24 4.08 -9.46
CA ASP A 169 0.64 2.93 -9.72
C ASP A 169 2.15 3.24 -9.76
N LEU A 170 2.58 4.34 -9.17
CA LEU A 170 3.98 4.72 -9.18
C LEU A 170 4.80 3.87 -8.20
N SER A 171 5.96 3.41 -8.62
CA SER A 171 6.97 2.84 -7.71
C SER A 171 7.52 3.94 -6.78
N GLN A 172 8.11 3.56 -5.66
CA GLN A 172 8.75 4.52 -4.74
C GLN A 172 9.85 5.33 -5.42
N ARG A 173 10.51 4.78 -6.44
CA ARG A 173 11.53 5.46 -7.22
C ARG A 173 10.91 6.50 -8.15
N GLU A 174 9.86 6.15 -8.87
CA GLU A 174 9.11 7.07 -9.71
C GLU A 174 8.47 8.21 -8.90
N ILE A 175 7.99 7.91 -7.67
CA ILE A 175 7.52 8.95 -6.74
C ILE A 175 8.67 9.89 -6.38
N ALA A 176 9.85 9.36 -6.06
CA ALA A 176 11.03 10.16 -5.75
C ALA A 176 11.45 11.06 -6.94
N ASP A 177 11.48 10.48 -8.15
CA ASP A 177 11.82 11.19 -9.38
C ASP A 177 10.78 12.28 -9.72
N ARG A 178 9.48 11.98 -9.53
CA ARG A 178 8.37 12.91 -9.82
C ARG A 178 8.26 14.05 -8.82
N THR A 179 8.54 13.79 -7.54
CA THR A 179 8.39 14.78 -6.46
C THR A 179 9.69 15.53 -6.13
N GLY A 180 10.84 15.06 -6.61
CA GLY A 180 12.14 15.57 -6.22
C GLY A 180 12.55 15.20 -4.79
N ILE A 181 11.76 14.37 -4.10
CA ILE A 181 12.04 13.93 -2.73
C ILE A 181 13.00 12.73 -2.76
N PRO A 182 14.07 12.70 -1.95
CA PRO A 182 14.98 11.56 -1.91
C PRO A 182 14.25 10.24 -1.63
N LEU A 183 14.60 9.17 -2.34
CA LEU A 183 13.96 7.84 -2.21
C LEU A 183 13.89 7.35 -0.75
N GLY A 184 14.92 7.64 0.06
CA GLY A 184 14.89 7.31 1.49
C GLY A 184 13.79 8.03 2.25
N THR A 185 13.54 9.30 1.91
CA THR A 185 12.47 10.12 2.49
C THR A 185 11.09 9.63 2.04
N VAL A 186 10.91 9.27 0.76
CA VAL A 186 9.67 8.67 0.25
C VAL A 186 9.34 7.39 1.02
N LYS A 187 10.33 6.49 1.18
CA LYS A 187 10.17 5.26 1.96
C LYS A 187 9.77 5.52 3.41
N MET A 188 10.42 6.50 4.04
CA MET A 188 10.14 6.87 5.43
C MET A 188 8.72 7.44 5.57
N ARG A 189 8.33 8.41 4.74
CA ARG A 189 6.99 9.04 4.76
C ARG A 189 5.90 8.02 4.49
N MET A 190 6.09 7.12 3.54
CA MET A 190 5.13 6.05 3.26
C MET A 190 4.95 5.11 4.46
N ALA A 191 6.04 4.73 5.13
CA ALA A 191 5.97 3.90 6.32
C ALA A 191 5.26 4.62 7.49
N GLN A 192 5.51 5.91 7.65
CA GLN A 192 4.84 6.75 8.67
C GLN A 192 3.35 6.90 8.38
N ALA A 193 2.98 7.17 7.13
CA ALA A 193 1.59 7.28 6.71
C ALA A 193 0.81 5.98 7.00
N LEU A 194 1.34 4.83 6.61
CA LEU A 194 0.72 3.53 6.86
C LEU A 194 0.63 3.20 8.37
N GLU A 195 1.61 3.61 9.16
CA GLU A 195 1.56 3.42 10.61
C GLU A 195 0.53 4.33 11.28
N ARG A 196 0.37 5.58 10.79
CA ARG A 196 -0.70 6.48 11.25
C ARG A 196 -2.08 5.94 10.91
N LEU A 197 -2.29 5.46 9.69
CA LEU A 197 -3.54 4.82 9.29
C LEU A 197 -3.89 3.64 10.20
N ARG A 198 -2.94 2.77 10.45
CA ARG A 198 -3.12 1.65 11.37
C ARG A 198 -3.52 2.11 12.78
N THR A 199 -2.81 3.11 13.33
CA THR A 199 -3.09 3.64 14.66
C THR A 199 -4.48 4.28 14.75
N GLN A 200 -4.98 4.85 13.66
CA GLN A 200 -6.33 5.44 13.60
C GLN A 200 -7.40 4.35 13.58
N LEU A 201 -7.19 3.29 12.80
CA LEU A 201 -8.09 2.13 12.77
C LEU A 201 -8.16 1.44 14.13
N ASP A 202 -7.00 1.20 14.78
CA ASP A 202 -6.93 0.64 16.15
C ASP A 202 -7.73 1.48 17.19
N ARG A 203 -7.83 2.80 16.98
CA ARG A 203 -8.58 3.70 17.90
C ARG A 203 -10.08 3.70 17.64
N GLU A 204 -10.51 3.56 16.41
CA GLU A 204 -11.95 3.50 16.07
C GLU A 204 -12.57 2.21 16.61
N GLU A 205 -11.85 1.10 16.59
CA GLU A 205 -12.28 -0.18 17.14
C GLU A 205 -12.49 -0.14 18.68
N VAL A 206 -11.74 0.71 19.37
CA VAL A 206 -11.86 0.88 20.85
C VAL A 206 -13.07 1.74 21.25
N LEU A 207 -13.61 2.53 20.30
CA LEU A 207 -14.72 3.48 20.55
C LEU A 207 -16.07 2.99 20.02
N ALA A 208 -16.11 1.87 19.28
CA ALA A 208 -17.31 1.23 18.74
C ALA A 208 -17.77 0.06 19.62
#